data_37f0c8195b9d2dbfdf3d0c39cd655d6b
#
_entry.id   37f0c8195b9d2dbfdf3d0c39cd655d6b
#
_cell.length_a   1.000
_cell.length_b   1.000
_cell.length_c   1.000
_cell.angle_alpha   90.00
_cell.angle_beta   90.00
_cell.angle_gamma   90.00
#
_symmetry.space_group_name_H-M   'P 1'
#
loop_
_entity.id
_entity.type
_entity.pdbx_description
1 polymer ?
#
loop_
_entity_poly.entity_id
_entity_poly.type
_entity_poly.pdbx_seq_one_letter_code
_entity_poly.pdbx_strand_id
1 'polypeptide(L)'
;SMDLSDFNSIKLFIDQLSQKNIALDVAIFNAAMVPSGANKLASGLDEMFQVNYLSKFYLVNSLLNNNLIPSAARIIFISSESHRTNKAIDFQNLGIFEEYNMGKVIELYGYYKLVLNTFAVQLSRRLSKESKNIDVFAMCPGPVNSNIARKAPAWVQPILKGVFTLFFSSPEKAAKPAIYLACAKDISGRENLYLHLMQDKAMDDKALKPTNGIALWQRSEELLAALKI
;
A
#
# COMPACT_ATOMS: atom_id res chain seq x y z
N SER A 1 -19.05 -3.01 -0.06
CA SER A 1 -17.80 -2.86 -0.86
C SER A 1 -17.31 -1.43 -0.75
N MET A 2 -16.01 -1.24 -0.96
CA MET A 2 -15.34 0.07 -0.86
C MET A 2 -14.50 0.28 -2.12
N ASP A 3 -14.59 1.48 -2.70
CA ASP A 3 -13.77 1.90 -3.85
C ASP A 3 -12.66 2.84 -3.37
N LEU A 4 -11.40 2.45 -3.61
CA LEU A 4 -10.23 3.25 -3.21
C LEU A 4 -9.98 4.45 -4.12
N SER A 5 -10.64 4.54 -5.27
CA SER A 5 -10.60 5.73 -6.12
C SER A 5 -11.60 6.81 -5.70
N ASP A 6 -12.46 6.53 -4.73
CA ASP A 6 -13.49 7.43 -4.21
C ASP A 6 -13.40 7.57 -2.68
N PHE A 7 -12.99 8.74 -2.21
CA PHE A 7 -12.88 9.03 -0.78
C PHE A 7 -14.22 8.99 -0.05
N ASN A 8 -15.34 9.32 -0.72
CA ASN A 8 -16.67 9.19 -0.11
C ASN A 8 -17.02 7.72 0.16
N SER A 9 -16.65 6.82 -0.76
CA SER A 9 -16.80 5.38 -0.57
C SER A 9 -15.99 4.89 0.64
N ILE A 10 -14.77 5.41 0.84
CA ILE A 10 -13.94 5.08 2.00
C ILE A 10 -14.57 5.60 3.28
N LYS A 11 -15.06 6.85 3.30
CA LYS A 11 -15.75 7.45 4.45
C LYS A 11 -16.97 6.64 4.86
N LEU A 12 -17.84 6.30 3.90
CA LEU A 12 -19.02 5.46 4.16
C LEU A 12 -18.65 4.09 4.76
N PHE A 13 -17.55 3.50 4.30
CA PHE A 13 -17.06 2.25 4.88
C PHE A 13 -16.62 2.41 6.34
N ILE A 14 -15.89 3.47 6.68
CA ILE A 14 -15.46 3.79 8.04
C ILE A 14 -16.68 4.03 8.94
N ASP A 15 -17.65 4.81 8.47
CA ASP A 15 -18.88 5.08 9.20
C ASP A 15 -19.67 3.79 9.50
N GLN A 16 -19.74 2.87 8.54
CA GLN A 16 -20.37 1.55 8.74
C GLN A 16 -19.65 0.70 9.78
N LEU A 17 -18.31 0.70 9.82
CA LEU A 17 -17.55 -0.01 10.85
C LEU A 17 -17.80 0.60 12.23
N SER A 18 -17.79 1.94 12.33
CA SER A 18 -18.03 2.67 13.57
C SER A 18 -19.43 2.41 14.11
N GLN A 19 -20.47 2.48 13.28
CA GLN A 19 -21.84 2.20 13.66
C GLN A 19 -22.05 0.77 14.17
N LYS A 20 -21.29 -0.18 13.67
CA LYS A 20 -21.35 -1.59 14.09
C LYS A 20 -20.41 -1.92 15.24
N ASN A 21 -19.65 -0.95 15.74
CA ASN A 21 -18.60 -1.14 16.75
C ASN A 21 -17.62 -2.28 16.41
N ILE A 22 -17.23 -2.36 15.12
CA ILE A 22 -16.30 -3.39 14.67
C ILE A 22 -14.87 -2.90 14.87
N ALA A 23 -14.11 -3.56 15.75
CA ALA A 23 -12.67 -3.38 15.87
C ALA A 23 -11.92 -4.35 14.96
N LEU A 24 -10.80 -3.88 14.40
CA LEU A 24 -9.96 -4.63 13.46
C LEU A 24 -8.65 -5.03 14.13
N ASP A 25 -8.54 -6.26 14.60
CA ASP A 25 -7.29 -6.79 15.17
C ASP A 25 -6.20 -6.95 14.10
N VAL A 26 -6.59 -7.18 12.85
CA VAL A 26 -5.69 -7.28 11.70
C VAL A 26 -6.29 -6.52 10.51
N ALA A 27 -5.53 -5.57 9.98
CA ALA A 27 -5.89 -4.83 8.76
C ALA A 27 -4.87 -5.11 7.66
N ILE A 28 -5.28 -5.77 6.57
CA ILE A 28 -4.41 -6.11 5.43
C ILE A 28 -4.75 -5.23 4.23
N PHE A 29 -3.84 -4.34 3.86
CA PHE A 29 -3.98 -3.44 2.72
C PHE A 29 -3.44 -4.10 1.45
N ASN A 30 -4.24 -5.00 0.89
CA ASN A 30 -3.86 -5.80 -0.29
C ASN A 30 -4.21 -5.13 -1.61
N ALA A 31 -5.34 -4.44 -1.70
CA ALA A 31 -5.82 -3.88 -2.95
C ALA A 31 -4.80 -2.92 -3.58
N ALA A 32 -4.52 -3.11 -4.86
CA ALA A 32 -3.66 -2.25 -5.67
C ALA A 32 -4.04 -2.40 -7.14
N MET A 33 -3.64 -1.43 -7.96
CA MET A 33 -3.84 -1.48 -9.40
C MET A 33 -2.54 -1.22 -10.16
N VAL A 34 -2.49 -1.80 -11.34
CA VAL A 34 -1.55 -1.47 -12.41
C VAL A 34 -2.41 -1.14 -13.64
N PRO A 35 -2.60 0.14 -13.97
CA PRO A 35 -3.45 0.55 -15.08
C PRO A 35 -2.80 0.25 -16.43
N SER A 36 -3.58 0.34 -17.51
CA SER A 36 -3.06 0.24 -18.88
C SER A 36 -2.46 1.55 -19.41
N GLY A 37 -2.58 2.63 -18.67
CA GLY A 37 -2.08 3.97 -19.00
C GLY A 37 -2.45 4.96 -17.92
N ALA A 38 -2.10 6.22 -18.09
CA ALA A 38 -2.44 7.29 -17.18
C ALA A 38 -3.95 7.50 -17.10
N ASN A 39 -4.47 7.71 -15.91
CA ASN A 39 -5.87 8.09 -15.69
C ASN A 39 -5.95 9.19 -14.62
N LYS A 40 -6.56 10.31 -15.00
CA LYS A 40 -6.77 11.46 -14.13
C LYS A 40 -8.13 11.34 -13.46
N LEU A 41 -8.15 11.36 -12.14
CA LEU A 41 -9.38 11.39 -11.36
C LEU A 41 -10.00 12.80 -11.35
N ALA A 42 -11.28 12.90 -10.97
CA ALA A 42 -11.96 14.18 -10.77
C ALA A 42 -11.27 15.05 -9.71
N SER A 43 -10.54 14.45 -8.78
CA SER A 43 -9.68 15.11 -7.80
C SER A 43 -8.45 15.82 -8.41
N GLY A 44 -8.15 15.57 -9.68
CA GLY A 44 -6.92 16.04 -10.34
C GLY A 44 -5.71 15.15 -10.09
N LEU A 45 -5.81 14.13 -9.25
CA LEU A 45 -4.73 13.19 -8.93
C LEU A 45 -4.63 12.07 -9.97
N ASP A 46 -3.45 11.46 -10.02
CA ASP A 46 -3.24 10.19 -10.72
C ASP A 46 -3.98 9.05 -10.00
N GLU A 47 -4.75 8.25 -10.75
CA GLU A 47 -5.56 7.16 -10.19
C GLU A 47 -4.70 6.10 -9.51
N MET A 48 -3.55 5.73 -10.10
CA MET A 48 -2.66 4.72 -9.53
C MET A 48 -2.05 5.24 -8.21
N PHE A 49 -1.68 6.51 -8.13
CA PHE A 49 -1.24 7.14 -6.88
C PHE A 49 -2.33 7.09 -5.81
N GLN A 50 -3.54 7.54 -6.15
CA GLN A 50 -4.64 7.57 -5.18
C GLN A 50 -4.95 6.17 -4.67
N VAL A 51 -5.16 5.19 -5.55
CA VAL A 51 -5.54 3.82 -5.17
C VAL A 51 -4.40 3.08 -4.45
N ASN A 52 -3.15 3.22 -4.92
CA ASN A 52 -2.06 2.45 -4.34
C ASN A 52 -1.48 3.06 -3.06
N TYR A 53 -1.71 4.36 -2.83
CA TYR A 53 -1.12 5.03 -1.67
C TYR A 53 -2.10 5.94 -0.91
N LEU A 54 -2.57 7.08 -1.48
CA LEU A 54 -3.22 8.14 -0.70
C LEU A 54 -4.51 7.67 -0.01
N SER A 55 -5.28 6.80 -0.66
CA SER A 55 -6.47 6.17 -0.07
C SER A 55 -6.13 5.34 1.16
N LYS A 56 -4.98 4.65 1.15
CA LYS A 56 -4.53 3.85 2.30
C LYS A 56 -4.08 4.75 3.44
N PHE A 57 -3.39 5.84 3.12
CA PHE A 57 -3.03 6.86 4.12
C PHE A 57 -4.29 7.40 4.81
N TYR A 58 -5.29 7.82 4.04
CA TYR A 58 -6.56 8.30 4.57
C TYR A 58 -7.28 7.23 5.40
N LEU A 59 -7.45 6.04 4.84
CA LEU A 59 -8.17 4.94 5.49
C LEU A 59 -7.53 4.53 6.83
N VAL A 60 -6.21 4.34 6.85
CA VAL A 60 -5.49 3.95 8.08
C VAL A 60 -5.63 5.02 9.15
N ASN A 61 -5.38 6.29 8.83
CA ASN A 61 -5.49 7.37 9.79
C ASN A 61 -6.94 7.52 10.31
N SER A 62 -7.93 7.38 9.44
CA SER A 62 -9.34 7.43 9.83
C SER A 62 -9.73 6.24 10.74
N LEU A 63 -9.25 5.03 10.46
CA LEU A 63 -9.48 3.87 11.33
C LEU A 63 -8.86 4.07 12.72
N LEU A 64 -7.64 4.61 12.78
CA LEU A 64 -6.95 4.92 14.04
C LEU A 64 -7.67 6.02 14.84
N ASN A 65 -8.06 7.10 14.17
CA ASN A 65 -8.75 8.25 14.79
C ASN A 65 -10.14 7.87 15.34
N ASN A 66 -10.81 6.90 14.72
CA ASN A 66 -12.10 6.38 15.18
C ASN A 66 -11.96 5.20 16.17
N ASN A 67 -10.74 4.89 16.64
CA ASN A 67 -10.45 3.77 17.55
C ASN A 67 -10.92 2.40 17.03
N LEU A 68 -10.93 2.22 15.70
CA LEU A 68 -11.32 0.95 15.07
C LEU A 68 -10.13 -0.04 14.93
N ILE A 69 -8.93 0.41 15.25
CA ILE A 69 -7.72 -0.42 15.36
C ILE A 69 -7.28 -0.41 16.83
N PRO A 70 -7.54 -1.49 17.58
CA PRO A 70 -7.25 -1.57 19.00
C PRO A 70 -5.74 -1.77 19.26
N SER A 71 -5.36 -1.69 20.55
CA SER A 71 -4.02 -2.09 20.98
C SER A 71 -3.74 -3.57 20.65
N ALA A 72 -2.50 -3.89 20.37
CA ALA A 72 -2.02 -5.20 19.89
C ALA A 72 -2.53 -5.61 18.49
N ALA A 73 -3.17 -4.70 17.78
CA ALA A 73 -3.55 -4.93 16.38
C ALA A 73 -2.33 -4.91 15.44
N ARG A 74 -2.55 -5.41 14.22
CA ARG A 74 -1.54 -5.43 13.16
C ARG A 74 -2.04 -4.78 11.87
N ILE A 75 -1.21 -3.93 11.31
CA ILE A 75 -1.43 -3.28 10.02
C ILE A 75 -0.41 -3.85 9.03
N ILE A 76 -0.88 -4.45 7.94
CA ILE A 76 -0.03 -5.13 6.97
C ILE A 76 -0.23 -4.51 5.59
N PHE A 77 0.85 -4.00 4.99
CA PHE A 77 0.84 -3.46 3.64
C PHE A 77 1.41 -4.46 2.63
N ILE A 78 0.65 -4.76 1.58
CA ILE A 78 1.15 -5.56 0.46
C ILE A 78 1.92 -4.65 -0.48
N SER A 79 3.23 -4.75 -0.41
CA SER A 79 4.19 -3.99 -1.21
C SER A 79 4.70 -4.80 -2.41
N SER A 80 5.85 -4.46 -2.94
CA SER A 80 6.54 -5.15 -4.04
C SER A 80 8.04 -4.90 -3.96
N GLU A 81 8.86 -5.82 -4.44
CA GLU A 81 10.32 -5.60 -4.62
C GLU A 81 10.60 -4.47 -5.65
N SER A 82 9.63 -4.12 -6.49
CA SER A 82 9.73 -2.96 -7.38
C SER A 82 9.86 -1.63 -6.65
N HIS A 83 9.64 -1.58 -5.31
CA HIS A 83 9.91 -0.40 -4.49
C HIS A 83 11.38 0.02 -4.49
N ARG A 84 12.30 -0.86 -4.90
CA ARG A 84 13.74 -0.58 -5.06
C ARG A 84 14.03 0.17 -6.35
N THR A 85 13.30 1.26 -6.55
CA THR A 85 13.51 2.16 -7.69
C THR A 85 14.69 3.08 -7.46
N ASN A 86 15.35 3.49 -8.53
CA ASN A 86 16.45 4.47 -8.46
C ASN A 86 15.97 5.91 -8.23
N LYS A 87 14.66 6.17 -8.34
CA LYS A 87 14.09 7.51 -8.15
C LYS A 87 14.02 7.88 -6.68
N ALA A 88 14.44 9.11 -6.35
CA ALA A 88 14.08 9.76 -5.08
C ALA A 88 12.58 10.09 -5.07
N ILE A 89 11.99 10.23 -3.87
CA ILE A 89 10.60 10.67 -3.76
C ILE A 89 10.56 12.19 -4.03
N ASP A 90 9.81 12.58 -5.03
CA ASP A 90 9.50 13.98 -5.32
C ASP A 90 8.22 14.38 -4.58
N PHE A 91 8.39 15.00 -3.44
CA PHE A 91 7.27 15.41 -2.59
C PHE A 91 6.47 16.59 -3.15
N GLN A 92 7.08 17.43 -3.99
CA GLN A 92 6.41 18.60 -4.58
C GLN A 92 5.37 18.17 -5.61
N ASN A 93 5.76 17.22 -6.47
CA ASN A 93 4.90 16.73 -7.56
C ASN A 93 4.20 15.41 -7.21
N LEU A 94 4.24 14.98 -5.95
CA LEU A 94 3.67 13.70 -5.54
C LEU A 94 2.16 13.65 -5.82
N GLY A 95 1.75 12.69 -6.64
CA GLY A 95 0.36 12.42 -6.99
C GLY A 95 -0.25 13.37 -8.01
N ILE A 96 0.47 14.43 -8.45
CA ILE A 96 0.01 15.28 -9.55
C ILE A 96 -0.07 14.43 -10.82
N PHE A 97 -1.21 14.51 -11.50
CA PHE A 97 -1.42 13.78 -12.72
C PHE A 97 -0.49 14.28 -13.83
N GLU A 98 0.19 13.34 -14.46
CA GLU A 98 0.93 13.52 -15.71
C GLU A 98 0.54 12.42 -16.68
N GLU A 99 0.55 12.73 -17.97
CA GLU A 99 0.36 11.70 -19.01
C GLU A 99 1.58 10.77 -19.05
N TYR A 100 1.31 9.48 -19.05
CA TYR A 100 2.34 8.45 -19.24
C TYR A 100 1.85 7.27 -20.06
N ASN A 101 2.77 6.67 -20.78
CA ASN A 101 2.50 5.47 -21.58
C ASN A 101 2.77 4.18 -20.77
N MET A 102 2.41 3.04 -21.36
CA MET A 102 2.60 1.72 -20.75
C MET A 102 4.04 1.46 -20.28
N GLY A 103 5.06 2.03 -20.95
CA GLY A 103 6.46 1.86 -20.56
C GLY A 103 6.78 2.45 -19.18
N LYS A 104 6.11 3.54 -18.80
CA LYS A 104 6.27 4.16 -17.48
C LYS A 104 5.41 3.56 -16.38
N VAL A 105 4.37 2.80 -16.70
CA VAL A 105 3.42 2.24 -15.70
C VAL A 105 4.15 1.42 -14.63
N ILE A 106 5.04 0.51 -15.05
CA ILE A 106 5.76 -0.36 -14.10
C ILE A 106 6.73 0.43 -13.22
N GLU A 107 7.38 1.44 -13.80
CA GLU A 107 8.29 2.33 -13.07
C GLU A 107 7.51 3.13 -11.99
N LEU A 108 6.37 3.73 -12.36
CA LEU A 108 5.51 4.47 -11.44
C LEU A 108 4.86 3.56 -10.39
N TYR A 109 4.48 2.34 -10.78
CA TYR A 109 4.02 1.36 -9.79
C TYR A 109 5.09 1.08 -8.73
N GLY A 110 6.34 0.86 -9.14
CA GLY A 110 7.46 0.69 -8.22
C GLY A 110 7.68 1.90 -7.33
N TYR A 111 7.60 3.09 -7.92
CA TYR A 111 7.68 4.36 -7.20
C TYR A 111 6.58 4.51 -6.15
N TYR A 112 5.33 4.22 -6.46
CA TYR A 112 4.24 4.26 -5.47
C TYR A 112 4.34 3.14 -4.42
N LYS A 113 4.98 2.02 -4.73
CA LYS A 113 5.32 1.02 -3.70
C LYS A 113 6.45 1.49 -2.77
N LEU A 114 7.40 2.30 -3.25
CA LEU A 114 8.38 2.98 -2.40
C LEU A 114 7.68 3.98 -1.46
N VAL A 115 6.77 4.79 -1.99
CA VAL A 115 5.95 5.73 -1.21
C VAL A 115 5.16 5.00 -0.13
N LEU A 116 4.53 3.88 -0.47
CA LEU A 116 3.78 3.05 0.49
C LEU A 116 4.68 2.49 1.61
N ASN A 117 5.88 2.02 1.29
CA ASN A 117 6.83 1.52 2.29
C ASN A 117 7.32 2.66 3.20
N THR A 118 7.59 3.84 2.63
CA THR A 118 7.96 5.04 3.41
C THR A 118 6.86 5.42 4.40
N PHE A 119 5.61 5.32 3.98
CA PHE A 119 4.46 5.53 4.86
C PHE A 119 4.38 4.49 5.97
N ALA A 120 4.53 3.20 5.64
CA ALA A 120 4.50 2.12 6.62
C ALA A 120 5.53 2.33 7.74
N VAL A 121 6.78 2.68 7.35
CA VAL A 121 7.86 2.99 8.29
C VAL A 121 7.53 4.21 9.15
N GLN A 122 7.02 5.28 8.55
CA GLN A 122 6.67 6.50 9.29
C GLN A 122 5.46 6.28 10.21
N LEU A 123 4.48 5.50 9.80
CA LEU A 123 3.34 5.12 10.62
C LEU A 123 3.80 4.35 11.86
N SER A 124 4.66 3.34 11.69
CA SER A 124 5.25 2.57 12.79
C SER A 124 5.93 3.49 13.81
N ARG A 125 6.76 4.43 13.33
CA ARG A 125 7.45 5.40 14.19
C ARG A 125 6.49 6.32 14.96
N ARG A 126 5.39 6.74 14.33
CA ARG A 126 4.39 7.59 14.99
C ARG A 126 3.63 6.83 16.06
N LEU A 127 3.19 5.61 15.75
CA LEU A 127 2.48 4.75 16.72
C LEU A 127 3.36 4.41 17.93
N SER A 128 4.63 4.12 17.71
CA SER A 128 5.61 3.88 18.78
C SER A 128 5.78 5.12 19.67
N LYS A 129 5.89 6.32 19.10
CA LYS A 129 5.97 7.58 19.86
C LYS A 129 4.71 7.87 20.69
N GLU A 130 3.55 7.47 20.18
CA GLU A 130 2.27 7.61 20.87
C GLU A 130 2.02 6.48 21.89
N SER A 131 3.00 5.61 22.12
CA SER A 131 2.91 4.43 22.98
C SER A 131 1.74 3.50 22.63
N LYS A 132 1.34 3.51 21.35
CA LYS A 132 0.34 2.59 20.81
C LYS A 132 1.04 1.27 20.46
N ASN A 133 0.61 0.20 21.10
CA ASN A 133 1.10 -1.14 20.81
C ASN A 133 0.38 -1.70 19.57
N ILE A 134 0.73 -1.21 18.40
CA ILE A 134 0.19 -1.63 17.09
C ILE A 134 1.37 -1.92 16.17
N ASP A 135 1.46 -3.15 15.69
CA ASP A 135 2.52 -3.56 14.77
C ASP A 135 2.21 -3.10 13.33
N VAL A 136 3.20 -2.57 12.64
CA VAL A 136 3.10 -2.18 11.23
C VAL A 136 4.12 -2.96 10.41
N PHE A 137 3.63 -3.76 9.49
CA PHE A 137 4.45 -4.62 8.65
C PHE A 137 4.22 -4.34 7.17
N ALA A 138 5.21 -4.65 6.35
CA ALA A 138 5.06 -4.66 4.91
C ALA A 138 5.60 -5.97 4.32
N MET A 139 5.10 -6.37 3.15
CA MET A 139 5.59 -7.57 2.49
C MET A 139 5.45 -7.50 0.97
N CYS A 140 6.28 -8.26 0.29
CA CYS A 140 6.15 -8.56 -1.12
C CYS A 140 5.83 -10.06 -1.28
N PRO A 141 4.69 -10.42 -1.88
CA PRO A 141 4.32 -11.82 -2.11
C PRO A 141 5.15 -12.50 -3.22
N GLY A 142 6.10 -11.79 -3.81
CA GLY A 142 6.76 -12.20 -5.04
C GLY A 142 5.85 -12.08 -6.26
N PRO A 143 6.25 -12.58 -7.41
CA PRO A 143 5.39 -12.64 -8.58
C PRO A 143 4.27 -13.66 -8.36
N VAL A 144 3.02 -13.19 -8.43
CA VAL A 144 1.81 -13.99 -8.19
C VAL A 144 1.03 -14.14 -9.48
N ASN A 145 0.60 -15.35 -9.77
CA ASN A 145 -0.36 -15.61 -10.85
C ASN A 145 -1.73 -15.05 -10.44
N SER A 146 -1.90 -13.77 -10.62
CA SER A 146 -3.10 -13.02 -10.26
C SER A 146 -3.70 -12.32 -11.48
N ASN A 147 -4.93 -11.87 -11.35
CA ASN A 147 -5.63 -11.13 -12.41
C ASN A 147 -5.10 -9.68 -12.59
N ILE A 148 -3.94 -9.34 -12.09
CA ILE A 148 -3.38 -7.98 -12.19
C ILE A 148 -3.15 -7.56 -13.65
N ALA A 149 -2.84 -8.53 -14.52
CA ALA A 149 -2.66 -8.33 -15.96
C ALA A 149 -3.91 -8.60 -16.81
N ARG A 150 -5.12 -8.69 -16.20
CA ARG A 150 -6.36 -8.98 -16.92
C ARG A 150 -6.72 -7.97 -18.02
N LYS A 151 -6.18 -6.76 -17.94
CA LYS A 151 -6.36 -5.71 -18.95
C LYS A 151 -5.29 -5.74 -20.06
N ALA A 152 -4.38 -6.72 -20.06
CA ALA A 152 -3.39 -6.89 -21.11
C ALA A 152 -4.08 -7.28 -22.44
N PRO A 153 -3.53 -6.84 -23.59
CA PRO A 153 -4.09 -7.19 -24.91
C PRO A 153 -4.25 -8.70 -25.08
N ALA A 154 -5.34 -9.13 -25.73
CA ALA A 154 -5.72 -10.54 -25.85
C ALA A 154 -4.64 -11.43 -26.51
N TRP A 155 -3.84 -10.88 -27.43
CA TRP A 155 -2.75 -11.60 -28.10
C TRP A 155 -1.55 -11.89 -27.20
N VAL A 156 -1.37 -11.11 -26.12
CA VAL A 156 -0.29 -11.30 -25.12
C VAL A 156 -0.72 -12.29 -24.03
N GLN A 157 -2.00 -12.42 -23.77
CA GLN A 157 -2.52 -13.23 -22.66
C GLN A 157 -2.07 -14.71 -22.68
N PRO A 158 -2.00 -15.43 -23.81
CA PRO A 158 -1.55 -16.83 -23.81
C PRO A 158 -0.07 -16.96 -23.44
N ILE A 159 0.77 -16.01 -23.89
CA ILE A 159 2.20 -15.97 -23.56
C ILE A 159 2.39 -15.65 -22.08
N LEU A 160 1.66 -14.66 -21.59
CA LEU A 160 1.64 -14.32 -20.15
C LEU A 160 1.18 -15.50 -19.31
N LYS A 161 0.10 -16.20 -19.69
CA LYS A 161 -0.37 -17.41 -18.98
C LYS A 161 0.73 -18.47 -18.84
N GLY A 162 1.46 -18.77 -19.90
CA GLY A 162 2.56 -19.73 -19.85
C GLY A 162 3.68 -19.31 -18.92
N VAL A 163 4.12 -18.05 -19.01
CA VAL A 163 5.13 -17.45 -18.15
C VAL A 163 4.64 -17.39 -16.69
N PHE A 164 3.38 -16.96 -16.47
CA PHE A 164 2.79 -16.88 -15.14
C PHE A 164 2.69 -18.25 -14.46
N THR A 165 2.39 -19.31 -15.19
CA THR A 165 2.28 -20.66 -14.62
C THR A 165 3.63 -21.24 -14.21
N LEU A 166 4.70 -20.90 -14.91
CA LEU A 166 6.05 -21.45 -14.66
C LEU A 166 6.84 -20.66 -13.60
N PHE A 167 6.65 -19.35 -13.54
CA PHE A 167 7.49 -18.47 -12.71
C PHE A 167 6.76 -17.79 -11.56
N PHE A 168 5.43 -17.91 -11.48
CA PHE A 168 4.63 -17.20 -10.50
C PHE A 168 4.04 -18.14 -9.46
N SER A 169 4.07 -17.71 -8.22
CA SER A 169 3.50 -18.46 -7.10
C SER A 169 1.98 -18.56 -7.19
N SER A 170 1.41 -19.66 -6.72
CA SER A 170 -0.02 -19.75 -6.55
C SER A 170 -0.51 -18.73 -5.49
N PRO A 171 -1.77 -18.28 -5.54
CA PRO A 171 -2.34 -17.37 -4.54
C PRO A 171 -2.17 -17.87 -3.10
N GLU A 172 -2.29 -19.17 -2.86
CA GLU A 172 -2.12 -19.79 -1.54
C GLU A 172 -0.69 -19.65 -1.03
N LYS A 173 0.32 -19.86 -1.89
CA LYS A 173 1.73 -19.64 -1.54
C LYS A 173 2.03 -18.17 -1.29
N ALA A 174 1.46 -17.29 -2.11
CA ALA A 174 1.63 -15.86 -1.99
C ALA A 174 0.98 -15.27 -0.73
N ALA A 175 -0.08 -15.91 -0.20
CA ALA A 175 -0.75 -15.51 1.02
C ALA A 175 0.03 -15.89 2.31
N LYS A 176 0.92 -16.89 2.26
CA LYS A 176 1.64 -17.37 3.45
C LYS A 176 2.35 -16.27 4.25
N PRO A 177 3.12 -15.33 3.64
CA PRO A 177 3.75 -14.26 4.40
C PRO A 177 2.73 -13.34 5.07
N ALA A 178 1.58 -13.04 4.42
CA ALA A 178 0.53 -12.22 5.01
C ALA A 178 -0.10 -12.91 6.23
N ILE A 179 -0.35 -14.21 6.13
CA ILE A 179 -0.88 -15.01 7.26
C ILE A 179 0.14 -15.06 8.40
N TYR A 180 1.42 -15.25 8.09
CA TYR A 180 2.48 -15.23 9.10
C TYR A 180 2.53 -13.87 9.81
N LEU A 181 2.57 -12.76 9.08
CA LEU A 181 2.56 -11.41 9.65
C LEU A 181 1.29 -11.13 10.48
N ALA A 182 0.15 -11.71 10.10
CA ALA A 182 -1.11 -11.55 10.83
C ALA A 182 -1.14 -12.33 12.15
N CYS A 183 -0.56 -13.53 12.21
CA CYS A 183 -0.82 -14.50 13.28
C CYS A 183 0.41 -14.87 14.13
N ALA A 184 1.64 -14.69 13.63
CA ALA A 184 2.85 -15.13 14.33
C ALA A 184 3.12 -14.27 15.57
N LYS A 185 3.44 -14.92 16.70
CA LYS A 185 3.67 -14.24 17.98
C LYS A 185 5.10 -13.74 18.14
N ASP A 186 6.04 -14.39 17.49
CA ASP A 186 7.50 -14.15 17.57
C ASP A 186 7.95 -12.85 16.88
N ILE A 187 7.05 -12.19 16.16
CA ILE A 187 7.33 -10.93 15.45
C ILE A 187 6.71 -9.69 16.07
N SER A 188 5.96 -9.84 17.17
CA SER A 188 5.37 -8.69 17.86
C SER A 188 6.43 -7.71 18.35
N GLY A 189 6.19 -6.43 18.13
CA GLY A 189 7.13 -5.35 18.49
C GLY A 189 8.33 -5.21 17.53
N ARG A 190 8.40 -5.99 16.45
CA ARG A 190 9.48 -5.83 15.45
C ARG A 190 9.23 -4.61 14.58
N GLU A 191 10.14 -3.66 14.64
CA GLU A 191 10.10 -2.46 13.79
C GLU A 191 10.59 -2.75 12.37
N ASN A 192 9.99 -2.08 11.39
CA ASN A 192 10.38 -2.10 9.98
C ASN A 192 10.45 -3.49 9.34
N LEU A 193 9.71 -4.49 9.88
CA LEU A 193 9.71 -5.82 9.32
C LEU A 193 9.11 -5.81 7.90
N TYR A 194 9.93 -6.25 6.96
CA TYR A 194 9.55 -6.43 5.56
C TYR A 194 9.86 -7.85 5.11
N LEU A 195 8.85 -8.57 4.67
CA LEU A 195 9.04 -9.90 4.13
C LEU A 195 9.01 -9.88 2.59
N HIS A 196 10.04 -10.43 1.97
CA HIS A 196 9.97 -10.84 0.57
C HIS A 196 9.75 -12.35 0.53
N LEU A 197 8.58 -12.79 0.08
CA LEU A 197 8.12 -14.17 0.30
C LEU A 197 8.10 -14.46 1.83
N MET A 198 8.89 -15.42 2.28
CA MET A 198 9.05 -15.72 3.72
C MET A 198 10.41 -15.27 4.28
N GLN A 199 11.18 -14.50 3.51
CA GLN A 199 12.50 -14.02 3.94
C GLN A 199 12.41 -12.60 4.47
N ASP A 200 12.95 -12.37 5.65
CA ASP A 200 13.16 -11.03 6.20
C ASP A 200 14.21 -10.29 5.36
N LYS A 201 13.85 -9.12 4.86
CA LYS A 201 14.71 -8.27 4.04
C LYS A 201 14.64 -6.82 4.53
N ALA A 202 15.75 -6.10 4.45
CA ALA A 202 15.71 -4.66 4.61
C ALA A 202 14.90 -4.03 3.47
N MET A 203 14.11 -2.98 3.78
CA MET A 203 13.50 -2.13 2.75
C MET A 203 14.58 -1.27 2.06
N ASP A 204 14.22 -0.60 0.96
CA ASP A 204 15.08 0.41 0.35
C ASP A 204 15.38 1.53 1.36
N ASP A 205 16.63 2.00 1.41
CA ASP A 205 17.09 3.04 2.33
C ASP A 205 16.27 4.33 2.23
N LYS A 206 15.72 4.65 1.05
CA LYS A 206 14.86 5.81 0.87
C LYS A 206 13.57 5.69 1.70
N ALA A 207 13.03 4.48 1.87
CA ALA A 207 11.86 4.24 2.73
C ALA A 207 12.20 4.40 4.22
N LEU A 208 13.43 4.07 4.61
CA LEU A 208 13.88 4.10 6.00
C LEU A 208 14.30 5.49 6.48
N LYS A 209 14.54 6.46 5.57
CA LYS A 209 14.95 7.82 5.95
C LYS A 209 13.85 8.56 6.72
N PRO A 210 14.11 9.03 7.96
CA PRO A 210 13.11 9.77 8.75
C PRO A 210 12.61 11.04 8.05
N THR A 211 13.51 11.76 7.38
CA THR A 211 13.17 12.98 6.63
C THR A 211 12.16 12.71 5.52
N ASN A 212 12.30 11.58 4.80
CA ASN A 212 11.35 11.19 3.77
C ASN A 212 9.98 10.84 4.38
N GLY A 213 9.96 10.13 5.51
CA GLY A 213 8.73 9.80 6.21
C GLY A 213 7.96 11.03 6.67
N ILE A 214 8.67 12.01 7.25
CA ILE A 214 8.07 13.28 7.72
C ILE A 214 7.53 14.09 6.54
N ALA A 215 8.33 14.27 5.48
CA ALA A 215 7.92 15.01 4.30
C ALA A 215 6.72 14.37 3.59
N LEU A 216 6.73 13.04 3.48
CA LEU A 216 5.60 12.28 2.90
C LEU A 216 4.33 12.48 3.71
N TRP A 217 4.42 12.42 5.03
CA TRP A 217 3.26 12.59 5.91
C TRP A 217 2.64 13.98 5.73
N GLN A 218 3.45 15.04 5.82
CA GLN A 218 3.00 16.42 5.63
C GLN A 218 2.35 16.61 4.26
N ARG A 219 3.02 16.13 3.20
CA ARG A 219 2.47 16.25 1.85
C ARG A 219 1.16 15.52 1.67
N SER A 220 0.97 14.38 2.31
CA SER A 220 -0.29 13.62 2.25
C SER A 220 -1.43 14.36 2.97
N GLU A 221 -1.15 14.96 4.13
CA GLU A 221 -2.11 15.81 4.84
C GLU A 221 -2.50 17.05 4.00
N GLU A 222 -1.54 17.72 3.36
CA GLU A 222 -1.79 18.84 2.45
C GLU A 222 -2.68 18.44 1.27
N LEU A 223 -2.44 17.27 0.67
CA LEU A 223 -3.24 16.77 -0.44
C LEU A 223 -4.69 16.49 -0.01
N LEU A 224 -4.88 15.84 1.13
CA LEU A 224 -6.24 15.58 1.65
C LEU A 224 -6.95 16.89 2.02
N ALA A 225 -6.27 17.84 2.64
CA ALA A 225 -6.83 19.15 2.96
C ALA A 225 -7.25 19.93 1.71
N ALA A 226 -6.44 19.90 0.65
CA ALA A 226 -6.77 20.52 -0.63
C ALA A 226 -8.00 19.88 -1.29
N LEU A 227 -8.24 18.59 -1.06
CA LEU A 227 -9.41 17.85 -1.50
C LEU A 227 -10.63 18.02 -0.57
N LYS A 228 -10.49 18.74 0.54
CA LYS A 228 -11.51 18.92 1.59
C LYS A 228 -12.00 17.61 2.20
N ILE A 229 -11.06 16.70 2.46
CA ILE A 229 -11.27 15.35 2.99
C ILE A 229 -10.70 15.28 4.41
#